data_f4eb11064e96b0e96d21b929d3ba2499
#
_entry.id   f4eb11064e96b0e96d21b929d3ba2499
#
_cell.length_a   1.000
_cell.length_b   1.000
_cell.length_c   1.000
_cell.angle_alpha   90.00
_cell.angle_beta   90.00
_cell.angle_gamma   90.00
#
_symmetry.space_group_name_H-M   'P 1'
#
loop_
_entity.id
_entity.type
_entity.pdbx_description
1 polymer ?
#
loop_
_entity_poly.entity_id
_entity_poly.type
_entity_poly.pdbx_seq_one_letter_code
_entity_poly.pdbx_strand_id
1 'polypeptide(L)'
;QAVAQAICSAGLESYYRHRTETSANPEAMPRALQDELELYDREDVQQRFAQRDGEEQQAVLLVEGISCAACGWLIERHLRAQPGVTDVALNMGNQRLSLRWKDNQTRLSGLLKSLRKIGYAAHPYEPDKASEQIAAENRRYLRRLGLAGLLFMQVMMATMALSEEFNQDVTERMAD
;
A
#
# COMPACT_ATOMS: atom_id res chain seq x y z
N GLN A 1 -13.97 -11.04 -25.66
CA GLN A 1 -13.33 -11.87 -26.71
C GLN A 1 -11.89 -11.42 -27.02
N ALA A 2 -11.61 -10.12 -27.19
CA ALA A 2 -10.27 -9.62 -27.52
C ALA A 2 -9.21 -9.91 -26.45
N VAL A 3 -9.56 -9.81 -25.15
CA VAL A 3 -8.66 -10.10 -24.03
C VAL A 3 -8.34 -11.61 -23.94
N ALA A 4 -9.32 -12.47 -24.17
CA ALA A 4 -9.12 -13.91 -24.19
C ALA A 4 -8.20 -14.33 -25.36
N GLN A 5 -8.36 -13.72 -26.53
CA GLN A 5 -7.46 -13.95 -27.67
C GLN A 5 -6.04 -13.45 -27.41
N ALA A 6 -5.86 -12.30 -26.74
CA ALA A 6 -4.54 -11.78 -26.39
C ALA A 6 -3.82 -12.67 -25.35
N ILE A 7 -4.55 -13.24 -24.41
CA ILE A 7 -4.01 -14.17 -23.39
C ILE A 7 -3.63 -15.51 -24.03
N CYS A 8 -4.46 -16.05 -24.95
CA CYS A 8 -4.15 -17.27 -25.69
C CYS A 8 -2.98 -17.09 -26.65
N SER A 9 -2.89 -15.94 -27.34
CA SER A 9 -1.76 -15.65 -28.24
C SER A 9 -0.44 -15.42 -27.51
N ALA A 10 -0.48 -15.05 -26.23
CA ALA A 10 0.70 -14.90 -25.37
C ALA A 10 1.13 -16.21 -24.69
N GLY A 11 0.51 -17.36 -24.97
CA GLY A 11 0.86 -18.65 -24.37
C GLY A 11 0.50 -18.78 -22.89
N LEU A 12 -0.36 -17.91 -22.36
CA LEU A 12 -0.79 -17.88 -20.96
C LEU A 12 -2.03 -18.76 -20.69
N GLU A 13 -2.17 -19.88 -21.42
CA GLU A 13 -3.28 -20.84 -21.23
C GLU A 13 -3.33 -21.44 -19.81
N SER A 14 -2.19 -21.46 -19.10
CA SER A 14 -2.12 -21.86 -17.71
C SER A 14 -2.94 -20.94 -16.77
N TYR A 15 -3.14 -19.71 -17.16
CA TYR A 15 -3.99 -18.75 -16.43
C TYR A 15 -5.43 -19.28 -16.29
N TYR A 16 -5.98 -19.90 -17.32
CA TYR A 16 -7.34 -20.47 -17.28
C TYR A 16 -7.45 -21.78 -16.49
N ARG A 17 -6.34 -22.52 -16.33
CA ARG A 17 -6.32 -23.76 -15.53
C ARG A 17 -6.31 -23.50 -14.02
N HIS A 18 -5.77 -22.37 -13.57
CA HIS A 18 -5.72 -21.98 -12.16
C HIS A 18 -6.87 -21.09 -11.72
N ARG A 19 -7.73 -20.72 -12.66
CA ARG A 19 -8.94 -19.95 -12.37
C ARG A 19 -10.04 -20.91 -11.91
N THR A 20 -10.05 -21.24 -10.62
CA THR A 20 -11.04 -22.13 -9.99
C THR A 20 -12.39 -21.48 -9.75
N GLU A 21 -12.53 -20.17 -9.93
CA GLU A 21 -13.80 -19.45 -9.81
C GLU A 21 -14.20 -18.85 -11.16
N THR A 22 -15.34 -19.28 -11.67
CA THR A 22 -16.06 -18.63 -12.75
C THR A 22 -16.34 -17.20 -12.32
N SER A 23 -15.78 -16.20 -13.02
CA SER A 23 -16.17 -14.82 -12.77
C SER A 23 -17.67 -14.73 -12.93
N ALA A 24 -18.35 -14.28 -11.87
CA ALA A 24 -19.78 -14.01 -11.89
C ALA A 24 -20.10 -13.14 -13.10
N ASN A 25 -21.17 -13.49 -13.81
CA ASN A 25 -21.62 -12.79 -15.00
C ASN A 25 -21.74 -11.27 -14.65
N PRO A 26 -21.08 -10.35 -15.34
CA PRO A 26 -21.10 -8.92 -15.00
C PRO A 26 -22.51 -8.29 -15.02
N GLU A 27 -23.47 -8.94 -15.69
CA GLU A 27 -24.84 -8.48 -15.78
C GLU A 27 -25.68 -8.77 -14.52
N ALA A 28 -25.18 -9.59 -13.59
CA ALA A 28 -25.91 -10.04 -12.39
C ALA A 28 -25.25 -9.58 -11.08
N MET A 29 -24.69 -8.34 -11.05
CA MET A 29 -24.22 -7.81 -9.76
C MET A 29 -25.41 -7.68 -8.80
N PRO A 30 -25.42 -8.34 -7.62
CA PRO A 30 -26.51 -8.25 -6.66
C PRO A 30 -26.77 -6.79 -6.28
N ARG A 31 -28.03 -6.39 -6.15
CA ARG A 31 -28.39 -5.01 -5.79
C ARG A 31 -27.74 -4.56 -4.48
N ALA A 32 -27.70 -5.43 -3.49
CA ALA A 32 -27.02 -5.16 -2.22
C ALA A 32 -25.57 -4.72 -2.39
N LEU A 33 -24.84 -5.33 -3.33
CA LEU A 33 -23.46 -4.97 -3.63
C LEU A 33 -23.34 -3.64 -4.39
N GLN A 34 -24.31 -3.34 -5.24
CA GLN A 34 -24.37 -2.04 -5.92
C GLN A 34 -24.61 -0.92 -4.93
N ASP A 35 -25.53 -1.13 -3.99
CA ASP A 35 -25.85 -0.19 -2.91
C ASP A 35 -24.62 0.02 -1.99
N GLU A 36 -23.89 -1.05 -1.68
CA GLU A 36 -22.63 -0.97 -0.91
C GLU A 36 -21.57 -0.12 -1.63
N LEU A 37 -21.37 -0.34 -2.93
CA LEU A 37 -20.42 0.45 -3.70
C LEU A 37 -20.83 1.92 -3.81
N GLU A 38 -22.12 2.23 -3.84
CA GLU A 38 -22.63 3.60 -3.87
C GLU A 38 -22.45 4.34 -2.53
N LEU A 39 -22.33 3.62 -1.41
CA LEU A 39 -21.98 4.22 -0.13
C LEU A 39 -20.60 4.89 -0.16
N TYR A 40 -19.66 4.39 -0.96
CA TYR A 40 -18.34 4.99 -1.11
C TYR A 40 -18.33 6.33 -1.85
N ASP A 41 -19.43 6.70 -2.52
CA ASP A 41 -19.57 8.01 -3.15
C ASP A 41 -20.08 9.09 -2.17
N ARG A 42 -20.50 8.70 -0.96
CA ARG A 42 -20.94 9.64 0.06
C ARG A 42 -19.74 10.41 0.62
N GLU A 43 -19.89 11.70 0.74
CA GLU A 43 -18.82 12.62 1.19
C GLU A 43 -18.32 12.29 2.61
N ASP A 44 -19.23 11.90 3.52
CA ASP A 44 -18.91 11.48 4.89
C ASP A 44 -18.08 10.17 4.94
N VAL A 45 -18.25 9.30 3.95
CA VAL A 45 -17.51 8.05 3.83
C VAL A 45 -16.18 8.28 3.13
N GLN A 46 -16.17 9.08 2.05
CA GLN A 46 -14.95 9.38 1.29
C GLN A 46 -13.88 10.08 2.16
N GLN A 47 -14.26 10.97 3.05
CA GLN A 47 -13.32 11.67 3.95
C GLN A 47 -12.48 10.74 4.84
N ARG A 48 -12.88 9.47 5.03
CA ARG A 48 -12.16 8.50 5.85
C ARG A 48 -10.95 7.89 5.13
N PHE A 49 -11.00 7.76 3.80
CA PHE A 49 -9.99 7.04 3.03
C PHE A 49 -9.50 7.81 1.79
N ALA A 50 -10.22 8.84 1.34
CA ALA A 50 -9.84 9.68 0.22
C ALA A 50 -9.31 11.04 0.71
N GLN A 51 -8.27 11.50 0.06
CA GLN A 51 -7.70 12.83 0.26
C GLN A 51 -8.05 13.69 -0.95
N ARG A 52 -8.51 14.90 -0.70
CA ARG A 52 -8.82 15.87 -1.75
C ARG A 52 -7.61 16.77 -1.98
N ASP A 53 -7.15 16.82 -3.22
CA ASP A 53 -6.08 17.70 -3.68
C ASP A 53 -6.59 18.58 -4.84
N GLY A 54 -7.13 19.75 -4.49
CA GLY A 54 -7.79 20.63 -5.44
C GLY A 54 -9.05 20.04 -6.06
N GLU A 55 -9.02 19.80 -7.38
CA GLU A 55 -10.12 19.16 -8.14
C GLU A 55 -10.00 17.64 -8.22
N GLU A 56 -8.89 17.09 -7.74
CA GLU A 56 -8.62 15.67 -7.77
C GLU A 56 -8.89 15.02 -6.42
N GLN A 57 -9.37 13.80 -6.47
CA GLN A 57 -9.48 12.90 -5.33
C GLN A 57 -8.38 11.85 -5.44
N GLN A 58 -7.78 11.53 -4.30
CA GLN A 58 -6.80 10.44 -4.21
C GLN A 58 -7.24 9.46 -3.14
N ALA A 59 -7.26 8.16 -3.48
CA ALA A 59 -7.51 7.09 -2.52
C ALA A 59 -6.55 5.93 -2.71
N VAL A 60 -6.35 5.18 -1.63
CA VAL A 60 -5.68 3.90 -1.66
C VAL A 60 -6.73 2.81 -1.52
N LEU A 61 -6.72 1.86 -2.44
CA LEU A 61 -7.64 0.72 -2.45
C LEU A 61 -6.84 -0.57 -2.21
N LEU A 62 -7.40 -1.51 -1.50
CA LEU A 62 -6.91 -2.88 -1.42
C LEU A 62 -7.58 -3.69 -2.53
N VAL A 63 -6.80 -4.32 -3.39
CA VAL A 63 -7.32 -5.12 -4.51
C VAL A 63 -7.12 -6.60 -4.21
N GLU A 64 -8.20 -7.36 -4.30
CA GLU A 64 -8.19 -8.80 -4.05
C GLU A 64 -7.99 -9.60 -5.33
N GLY A 65 -7.40 -10.79 -5.21
CA GLY A 65 -7.28 -11.73 -6.31
C GLY A 65 -6.12 -11.46 -7.27
N ILE A 66 -5.16 -10.62 -6.90
CA ILE A 66 -3.96 -10.38 -7.70
C ILE A 66 -2.97 -11.51 -7.46
N SER A 67 -2.71 -12.32 -8.50
CA SER A 67 -1.81 -13.46 -8.41
C SER A 67 -0.55 -13.32 -9.27
N CYS A 68 -0.51 -12.40 -10.23
CA CYS A 68 0.62 -12.24 -11.14
C CYS A 68 0.79 -10.81 -11.66
N ALA A 69 1.98 -10.49 -12.17
CA ALA A 69 2.28 -9.17 -12.72
C ALA A 69 1.38 -8.76 -13.91
N ALA A 70 0.93 -9.73 -14.71
CA ALA A 70 0.00 -9.47 -15.80
C ALA A 70 -1.36 -8.99 -15.31
N CYS A 71 -1.82 -9.47 -14.15
CA CYS A 71 -3.04 -9.01 -13.50
C CYS A 71 -2.92 -7.53 -13.09
N GLY A 72 -1.78 -7.16 -12.52
CA GLY A 72 -1.50 -5.77 -12.13
C GLY A 72 -1.50 -4.83 -13.35
N TRP A 73 -0.81 -5.22 -14.40
CA TRP A 73 -0.81 -4.45 -15.65
C TRP A 73 -2.22 -4.28 -16.25
N LEU A 74 -3.03 -5.35 -16.22
CA LEU A 74 -4.42 -5.30 -16.71
C LEU A 74 -5.26 -4.31 -15.91
N ILE A 75 -5.17 -4.34 -14.58
CA ILE A 75 -5.89 -3.45 -13.69
C ILE A 75 -5.51 -1.99 -13.95
N GLU A 76 -4.20 -1.69 -13.98
CA GLU A 76 -3.72 -0.34 -14.24
C GLU A 76 -4.15 0.18 -15.61
N ARG A 77 -3.99 -0.64 -16.67
CA ARG A 77 -4.39 -0.28 -18.03
C ARG A 77 -5.90 -0.03 -18.12
N HIS A 78 -6.71 -0.89 -17.48
CA HIS A 78 -8.16 -0.77 -17.49
C HIS A 78 -8.63 0.52 -16.81
N LEU A 79 -8.05 0.85 -15.65
CA LEU A 79 -8.41 2.05 -14.91
C LEU A 79 -7.90 3.33 -15.58
N ARG A 80 -6.69 3.33 -16.14
CA ARG A 80 -6.18 4.49 -16.92
C ARG A 80 -7.03 4.81 -18.14
N ALA A 81 -7.75 3.82 -18.67
CA ALA A 81 -8.67 4.02 -19.79
C ALA A 81 -10.02 4.60 -19.37
N GLN A 82 -10.32 4.71 -18.05
CA GLN A 82 -11.56 5.30 -17.58
C GLN A 82 -11.50 6.83 -17.64
N PRO A 83 -12.61 7.48 -18.00
CA PRO A 83 -12.66 8.94 -18.03
C PRO A 83 -12.41 9.51 -16.61
N GLY A 84 -11.68 10.62 -16.53
CA GLY A 84 -11.43 11.30 -15.27
C GLY A 84 -10.33 10.71 -14.39
N VAL A 85 -9.79 9.56 -14.73
CA VAL A 85 -8.64 8.98 -14.00
C VAL A 85 -7.35 9.66 -14.46
N THR A 86 -6.60 10.23 -13.52
CA THR A 86 -5.36 10.97 -13.79
C THR A 86 -4.12 10.15 -13.48
N ASP A 87 -4.15 9.33 -12.43
CA ASP A 87 -3.03 8.46 -12.08
C ASP A 87 -3.49 7.15 -11.46
N VAL A 88 -2.74 6.08 -11.77
CA VAL A 88 -2.98 4.73 -11.24
C VAL A 88 -1.64 4.05 -11.02
N ALA A 89 -1.40 3.59 -9.81
CA ALA A 89 -0.21 2.82 -9.45
C ALA A 89 -0.59 1.66 -8.52
N LEU A 90 -0.27 0.43 -8.93
CA LEU A 90 -0.53 -0.78 -8.17
C LEU A 90 0.78 -1.32 -7.57
N ASN A 91 0.81 -1.44 -6.26
CA ASN A 91 1.89 -2.11 -5.56
C ASN A 91 1.52 -3.60 -5.35
N MET A 92 2.21 -4.47 -6.09
CA MET A 92 1.97 -5.91 -6.06
C MET A 92 2.34 -6.56 -4.70
N GLY A 93 3.32 -6.00 -3.98
CA GLY A 93 3.79 -6.59 -2.73
C GLY A 93 2.79 -6.49 -1.58
N ASN A 94 1.99 -5.44 -1.55
CA ASN A 94 0.98 -5.20 -0.52
C ASN A 94 -0.45 -5.10 -1.08
N GLN A 95 -0.64 -5.38 -2.37
CA GLN A 95 -1.91 -5.35 -3.08
C GLN A 95 -2.65 -4.00 -3.00
N ARG A 96 -1.91 -2.92 -2.80
CA ARG A 96 -2.47 -1.58 -2.69
C ARG A 96 -2.44 -0.88 -4.04
N LEU A 97 -3.58 -0.37 -4.44
CA LEU A 97 -3.80 0.44 -5.62
C LEU A 97 -3.96 1.90 -5.21
N SER A 98 -3.00 2.73 -5.57
CA SER A 98 -3.12 4.19 -5.50
C SER A 98 -3.88 4.67 -6.72
N LEU A 99 -4.94 5.43 -6.50
CA LEU A 99 -5.81 5.92 -7.56
C LEU A 99 -6.04 7.42 -7.38
N ARG A 100 -5.88 8.18 -8.47
CA ARG A 100 -6.26 9.60 -8.55
C ARG A 100 -7.28 9.81 -9.65
N TRP A 101 -8.33 10.56 -9.35
CA TRP A 101 -9.39 10.86 -10.32
C TRP A 101 -10.00 12.23 -10.08
N LYS A 102 -10.65 12.76 -11.11
CA LYS A 102 -11.45 13.99 -11.04
C LYS A 102 -12.89 13.65 -10.69
N ASP A 103 -13.35 14.13 -9.54
CA ASP A 103 -14.68 13.83 -8.99
C ASP A 103 -15.82 14.36 -9.87
N ASN A 104 -15.54 15.43 -10.63
CA ASN A 104 -16.48 16.00 -11.60
C ASN A 104 -16.70 15.13 -12.86
N GLN A 105 -15.84 14.16 -13.14
CA GLN A 105 -15.92 13.29 -14.33
C GLN A 105 -16.30 11.86 -14.00
N THR A 106 -15.86 11.34 -12.86
CA THR A 106 -16.07 9.94 -12.50
C THR A 106 -16.18 9.80 -10.98
N ARG A 107 -17.06 8.90 -10.55
CA ARG A 107 -17.25 8.55 -9.14
C ARG A 107 -16.50 7.29 -8.80
N LEU A 108 -16.09 7.16 -7.53
CA LEU A 108 -15.36 5.99 -7.05
C LEU A 108 -16.15 4.70 -7.25
N SER A 109 -17.44 4.70 -6.99
CA SER A 109 -18.33 3.54 -7.22
C SER A 109 -18.27 3.04 -8.67
N GLY A 110 -18.19 3.96 -9.64
CA GLY A 110 -18.06 3.63 -11.06
C GLY A 110 -16.75 2.92 -11.36
N LEU A 111 -15.63 3.37 -10.76
CA LEU A 111 -14.32 2.77 -10.91
C LEU A 111 -14.27 1.38 -10.27
N LEU A 112 -14.85 1.21 -9.07
CA LEU A 112 -14.96 -0.08 -8.40
C LEU A 112 -15.86 -1.07 -9.19
N LYS A 113 -16.98 -0.59 -9.74
CA LYS A 113 -17.84 -1.38 -10.64
C LYS A 113 -17.06 -1.80 -11.90
N SER A 114 -16.21 -0.94 -12.46
CA SER A 114 -15.40 -1.25 -13.64
C SER A 114 -14.33 -2.31 -13.35
N LEU A 115 -13.70 -2.29 -12.17
CA LEU A 115 -12.76 -3.32 -11.73
C LEU A 115 -13.44 -4.69 -11.59
N ARG A 116 -14.67 -4.72 -11.06
CA ARG A 116 -15.44 -5.97 -10.95
C ARG A 116 -15.78 -6.56 -12.31
N LYS A 117 -15.99 -5.74 -13.35
CA LYS A 117 -16.23 -6.24 -14.73
C LYS A 117 -15.07 -7.03 -15.27
N ILE A 118 -13.84 -6.73 -14.86
CA ILE A 118 -12.64 -7.49 -15.23
C ILE A 118 -12.29 -8.59 -14.23
N GLY A 119 -13.14 -8.80 -13.19
CA GLY A 119 -13.03 -9.91 -12.26
C GLY A 119 -12.23 -9.61 -10.99
N TYR A 120 -11.93 -8.36 -10.68
CA TYR A 120 -11.22 -7.96 -9.46
C TYR A 120 -12.12 -7.22 -8.50
N ALA A 121 -12.02 -7.54 -7.21
CA ALA A 121 -12.65 -6.79 -6.15
C ALA A 121 -11.65 -5.77 -5.58
N ALA A 122 -12.13 -4.58 -5.27
CA ALA A 122 -11.33 -3.58 -4.58
C ALA A 122 -12.17 -2.90 -3.50
N HIS A 123 -11.52 -2.67 -2.36
CA HIS A 123 -12.13 -2.00 -1.20
C HIS A 123 -11.26 -0.81 -0.79
N PRO A 124 -11.84 0.31 -0.33
CA PRO A 124 -11.07 1.40 0.23
C PRO A 124 -10.17 0.91 1.37
N TYR A 125 -8.89 1.27 1.31
CA TYR A 125 -7.96 1.00 2.39
C TYR A 125 -8.07 2.12 3.42
N GLU A 126 -8.65 1.82 4.56
CA GLU A 126 -8.55 2.70 5.73
C GLU A 126 -7.23 2.36 6.42
N PRO A 127 -6.31 3.32 6.59
CA PRO A 127 -5.12 3.08 7.41
C PRO A 127 -5.61 2.73 8.81
N ASP A 128 -5.55 1.45 9.13
CA ASP A 128 -5.97 0.94 10.43
C ASP A 128 -5.33 1.77 11.54
N LYS A 129 -6.12 2.14 12.55
CA LYS A 129 -5.61 2.73 13.81
C LYS A 129 -4.47 1.90 14.40
N ALA A 130 -4.44 0.59 14.09
CA ALA A 130 -3.35 -0.32 14.39
C ALA A 130 -2.03 0.09 13.69
N SER A 131 -2.05 0.54 12.44
CA SER A 131 -0.84 0.98 11.73
C SER A 131 -0.28 2.29 12.30
N GLU A 132 -1.15 3.19 12.75
CA GLU A 132 -0.74 4.42 13.45
C GLU A 132 -0.17 4.10 14.84
N GLN A 133 -0.76 3.15 15.56
CA GLN A 133 -0.25 2.68 16.86
C GLN A 133 1.13 2.02 16.70
N ILE A 134 1.31 1.14 15.69
CA ILE A 134 2.59 0.50 15.38
C ILE A 134 3.63 1.57 14.99
N ALA A 135 3.27 2.56 14.19
CA ALA A 135 4.17 3.65 13.82
C ALA A 135 4.54 4.53 15.02
N ALA A 136 3.61 4.80 15.93
CA ALA A 136 3.85 5.53 17.16
C ALA A 136 4.74 4.75 18.12
N GLU A 137 4.51 3.44 18.28
CA GLU A 137 5.37 2.55 19.08
C GLU A 137 6.77 2.46 18.49
N ASN A 138 6.90 2.26 17.19
CA ASN A 138 8.19 2.18 16.50
C ASN A 138 9.00 3.48 16.69
N ARG A 139 8.34 4.64 16.62
CA ARG A 139 8.96 5.94 16.90
C ARG A 139 9.41 6.06 18.36
N ARG A 140 8.66 5.46 19.29
CA ARG A 140 9.02 5.41 20.72
C ARG A 140 10.23 4.49 20.95
N TYR A 141 10.29 3.33 20.30
CA TYR A 141 11.44 2.42 20.36
C TYR A 141 12.69 3.04 19.76
N LEU A 142 12.59 3.69 18.60
CA LEU A 142 13.73 4.39 17.97
C LEU A 142 14.29 5.50 18.85
N ARG A 143 13.45 6.27 19.53
CA ARG A 143 13.93 7.27 20.52
C ARG A 143 14.66 6.65 21.70
N ARG A 144 14.13 5.54 22.26
CA ARG A 144 14.77 4.82 23.35
C ARG A 144 16.11 4.22 22.94
N LEU A 145 16.16 3.63 21.76
CA LEU A 145 17.38 3.06 21.18
C LEU A 145 18.44 4.14 20.93
N GLY A 146 18.04 5.30 20.41
CA GLY A 146 18.92 6.45 20.22
C GLY A 146 19.48 6.98 21.54
N LEU A 147 18.65 7.08 22.58
CA LEU A 147 19.08 7.50 23.89
C LEU A 147 20.07 6.50 24.54
N ALA A 148 19.73 5.21 24.44
CA ALA A 148 20.62 4.14 24.92
C ALA A 148 21.96 4.11 24.19
N GLY A 149 21.96 4.33 22.88
CA GLY A 149 23.18 4.44 22.07
C GLY A 149 24.06 5.63 22.47
N LEU A 150 23.44 6.79 22.74
CA LEU A 150 24.17 7.97 23.25
C LEU A 150 24.80 7.72 24.61
N LEU A 151 24.05 7.12 25.54
CA LEU A 151 24.58 6.78 26.87
C LEU A 151 25.71 5.75 26.78
N PHE A 152 25.57 4.74 25.93
CA PHE A 152 26.62 3.75 25.70
C PHE A 152 27.90 4.40 25.14
N MET A 153 27.75 5.31 24.18
CA MET A 153 28.91 6.04 23.62
C MET A 153 29.60 6.90 24.67
N GLN A 154 28.81 7.51 25.57
CA GLN A 154 29.36 8.31 26.68
C GLN A 154 30.16 7.47 27.68
N VAL A 155 29.64 6.28 28.03
CA VAL A 155 30.32 5.32 28.90
C VAL A 155 31.61 4.80 28.25
N MET A 156 31.56 4.48 26.95
CA MET A 156 32.74 4.05 26.21
C MET A 156 33.83 5.12 26.16
N MET A 157 33.45 6.39 25.95
CA MET A 157 34.43 7.50 25.99
C MET A 157 35.05 7.69 27.40
N ALA A 158 34.23 7.58 28.43
CA ALA A 158 34.68 7.71 29.81
C ALA A 158 35.64 6.56 30.19
N THR A 159 35.31 5.32 29.79
CA THR A 159 36.20 4.17 30.04
C THR A 159 37.54 4.26 29.27
N MET A 160 37.52 4.78 28.03
CA MET A 160 38.77 5.03 27.30
C MET A 160 39.64 6.08 27.99
N ALA A 161 39.05 7.20 28.42
CA ALA A 161 39.81 8.25 29.13
C ALA A 161 40.45 7.72 30.44
N LEU A 162 39.68 6.97 31.22
CA LEU A 162 40.17 6.34 32.45
C LEU A 162 41.28 5.30 32.19
N SER A 163 41.22 4.57 31.08
CA SER A 163 42.25 3.60 30.72
C SER A 163 43.56 4.26 30.29
N GLU A 164 43.50 5.44 29.69
CA GLU A 164 44.70 6.22 29.34
C GLU A 164 45.38 6.77 30.58
N GLU A 165 44.63 7.33 31.56
CA GLU A 165 45.19 7.79 32.84
C GLU A 165 45.83 6.65 33.63
N PHE A 166 45.15 5.49 33.70
CA PHE A 166 45.71 4.31 34.37
C PHE A 166 47.02 3.80 33.72
N ASN A 167 47.07 3.81 32.40
CA ASN A 167 48.25 3.37 31.66
C ASN A 167 49.44 4.34 31.82
N GLN A 168 49.20 5.64 31.98
CA GLN A 168 50.21 6.65 32.28
C GLN A 168 50.78 6.48 33.68
N ASP A 169 49.92 6.27 34.71
CA ASP A 169 50.37 6.06 36.09
C ASP A 169 51.20 4.78 36.24
N VAL A 170 50.87 3.72 35.51
CA VAL A 170 51.66 2.47 35.51
C VAL A 170 53.04 2.66 34.83
N THR A 171 53.10 3.42 33.73
CA THR A 171 54.37 3.68 33.04
C THR A 171 55.28 4.59 33.84
N GLU A 172 54.78 5.59 34.54
CA GLU A 172 55.60 6.43 35.45
C GLU A 172 56.17 5.61 36.62
N ARG A 173 55.34 4.74 37.25
CA ARG A 173 55.81 3.85 38.35
C ARG A 173 56.79 2.81 37.94
N MET A 174 56.93 2.42 36.70
CA MET A 174 57.91 1.50 36.18
C MET A 174 59.25 2.18 35.77
N ALA A 175 59.27 3.50 35.67
CA ALA A 175 60.42 4.29 35.27
C ALA A 175 61.26 4.78 36.44
N ASP A 176 60.73 4.72 37.69
CA ASP A 176 61.48 4.97 38.95
C ASP A 176 61.98 3.65 39.56
#